data_860ebcc09b4335cfcec4322044a77091
#
_entry.id   860ebcc09b4335cfcec4322044a77091
#
_cell.length_a   1.000
_cell.length_b   1.000
_cell.length_c   1.000
_cell.angle_alpha   90.00
_cell.angle_beta   90.00
_cell.angle_gamma   90.00
#
_symmetry.space_group_name_H-M   'P 1'
#
loop_
_entity.id
_entity.type
_entity.pdbx_description
1 polymer ?
#
loop_
_entity_poly.entity_id
_entity_poly.type
_entity_poly.pdbx_seq_one_letter_code
_entity_poly.pdbx_strand_id
1 'polypeptide(L)'
;MGTVYVFFADGFEEVEAFTSVDVMRRAGLNVEMITVTPDEIVTGAHDVPVLCDKNVVNCDFYDADLVLLPGGMPGAATLEKCPELRKLVLDFAEKNKPIAAICAAPMILGKLGLLKGRKATCYPGFEQYLEGAECTGAPVERDGNIITGKGPGAAMEFALTVVDM
;
A
#
# COMPACT_ATOMS: atom_id res chain seq x y z
N MET A 1 0.09 10.26 17.75
CA MET A 1 0.43 9.68 16.45
C MET A 1 -0.55 8.54 16.22
N GLY A 2 -1.28 8.57 15.14
CA GLY A 2 -2.27 7.54 14.84
C GLY A 2 -1.65 6.26 14.30
N THR A 3 -2.48 5.39 13.78
CA THR A 3 -2.08 4.05 13.34
C THR A 3 -1.80 4.01 11.84
N VAL A 4 -0.73 3.35 11.45
CA VAL A 4 -0.44 2.97 10.07
C VAL A 4 -1.09 1.61 9.79
N TYR A 5 -1.94 1.55 8.78
CA TYR A 5 -2.56 0.30 8.35
C TYR A 5 -1.90 -0.21 7.08
N VAL A 6 -1.31 -1.42 7.16
CA VAL A 6 -0.73 -2.13 6.02
C VAL A 6 -1.65 -3.27 5.64
N PHE A 7 -2.12 -3.30 4.39
CA PHE A 7 -3.13 -4.25 3.93
C PHE A 7 -2.52 -5.46 3.26
N PHE A 8 -3.00 -6.64 3.62
CA PHE A 8 -2.51 -7.94 3.17
C PHE A 8 -3.62 -8.73 2.48
N ALA A 9 -3.26 -9.40 1.39
CA ALA A 9 -4.06 -10.43 0.72
C ALA A 9 -3.12 -11.54 0.23
N ASP A 10 -3.63 -12.75 0.04
CA ASP A 10 -2.83 -13.84 -0.49
C ASP A 10 -2.15 -13.44 -1.80
N GLY A 11 -0.86 -13.75 -1.92
CA GLY A 11 -0.02 -13.35 -3.04
C GLY A 11 0.61 -11.96 -2.90
N PHE A 12 0.62 -11.37 -1.69
CA PHE A 12 1.38 -10.14 -1.43
C PHE A 12 2.89 -10.38 -1.61
N GLU A 13 3.65 -9.32 -1.96
CA GLU A 13 5.11 -9.40 -2.07
C GLU A 13 5.75 -9.25 -0.69
N GLU A 14 6.42 -10.30 -0.22
CA GLU A 14 7.02 -10.38 1.12
C GLU A 14 8.05 -9.28 1.37
N VAL A 15 8.94 -9.05 0.42
CA VAL A 15 10.01 -8.03 0.56
C VAL A 15 9.40 -6.65 0.77
N GLU A 16 8.38 -6.30 0.01
CA GLU A 16 7.73 -4.98 0.08
C GLU A 16 6.94 -4.80 1.38
N ALA A 17 6.14 -5.80 1.73
CA ALA A 17 5.28 -5.74 2.91
C ALA A 17 6.09 -5.76 4.21
N PHE A 18 6.99 -6.73 4.36
CA PHE A 18 7.74 -6.89 5.61
C PHE A 18 8.80 -5.81 5.80
N THR A 19 9.47 -5.35 4.74
CA THR A 19 10.38 -4.20 4.83
C THR A 19 9.64 -2.96 5.33
N SER A 20 8.46 -2.69 4.77
CA SER A 20 7.66 -1.53 5.17
C SER A 20 7.22 -1.63 6.63
N VAL A 21 6.67 -2.78 7.06
CA VAL A 21 6.24 -3.00 8.44
C VAL A 21 7.42 -2.88 9.42
N ASP A 22 8.54 -3.56 9.14
CA ASP A 22 9.70 -3.55 10.03
C ASP A 22 10.31 -2.16 10.17
N VAL A 23 10.54 -1.47 9.07
CA VAL A 23 11.13 -0.11 9.06
C VAL A 23 10.25 0.88 9.82
N MET A 24 8.94 0.87 9.58
CA MET A 24 8.02 1.76 10.28
C MET A 24 7.93 1.46 11.78
N ARG A 25 7.89 0.17 12.17
CA ARG A 25 7.92 -0.23 13.59
C ARG A 25 9.24 0.18 14.27
N ARG A 26 10.38 0.04 13.59
CA ARG A 26 11.69 0.53 14.06
C ARG A 26 11.72 2.04 14.26
N ALA A 27 11.00 2.77 13.44
CA ALA A 27 10.83 4.22 13.55
C ALA A 27 9.88 4.64 14.68
N GLY A 28 9.29 3.68 15.41
CA GLY A 28 8.39 3.93 16.54
C GLY A 28 6.93 4.21 16.13
N LEU A 29 6.57 3.93 14.89
CA LEU A 29 5.18 4.05 14.43
C LEU A 29 4.34 2.88 14.94
N ASN A 30 3.08 3.14 15.27
CA ASN A 30 2.10 2.10 15.53
C ASN A 30 1.63 1.52 14.18
N VAL A 31 2.02 0.27 13.89
CA VAL A 31 1.73 -0.38 12.61
C VAL A 31 0.89 -1.62 12.82
N GLU A 32 -0.27 -1.66 12.19
CA GLU A 32 -1.17 -2.81 12.18
C GLU A 32 -1.24 -3.44 10.79
N MET A 33 -1.12 -4.76 10.75
CA MET A 33 -1.28 -5.58 9.55
C MET A 33 -2.73 -6.02 9.43
N ILE A 34 -3.39 -5.62 8.34
CA ILE A 34 -4.83 -5.85 8.12
C ILE A 34 -5.02 -6.82 6.97
N THR A 35 -5.67 -7.95 7.21
CA THR A 35 -6.06 -8.85 6.13
C THR A 35 -7.40 -8.44 5.53
N VAL A 36 -7.53 -8.59 4.21
CA VAL A 36 -8.81 -8.46 3.49
C VAL A 36 -9.42 -9.81 3.15
N THR A 37 -8.76 -10.92 3.53
CA THR A 37 -9.26 -12.28 3.34
C THR A 37 -10.04 -12.74 4.57
N PRO A 38 -10.87 -13.82 4.47
CA PRO A 38 -11.57 -14.35 5.63
C PRO A 38 -10.65 -14.86 6.74
N ASP A 39 -9.46 -15.34 6.39
CA ASP A 39 -8.50 -15.91 7.32
C ASP A 39 -7.56 -14.81 7.88
N GLU A 40 -7.14 -14.96 9.13
CA GLU A 40 -6.14 -14.09 9.75
C GLU A 40 -4.71 -14.39 9.26
N ILE A 41 -4.47 -15.60 8.77
CA ILE A 41 -3.20 -16.00 8.16
C ILE A 41 -3.29 -15.75 6.66
N VAL A 42 -2.34 -14.97 6.15
CA VAL A 42 -2.20 -14.62 4.74
C VAL A 42 -0.87 -15.13 4.24
N THR A 43 -0.83 -15.70 3.05
CA THR A 43 0.39 -16.26 2.46
C THR A 43 0.87 -15.39 1.30
N GLY A 44 2.14 -14.99 1.35
CA GLY A 44 2.76 -14.19 0.31
C GLY A 44 2.99 -14.95 -1.00
N ALA A 45 3.41 -14.21 -2.04
CA ALA A 45 3.69 -14.76 -3.37
C ALA A 45 4.82 -15.80 -3.39
N HIS A 46 5.66 -15.82 -2.36
CA HIS A 46 6.78 -16.75 -2.19
C HIS A 46 6.57 -17.69 -0.99
N ASP A 47 5.32 -18.02 -0.71
CA ASP A 47 4.89 -19.01 0.28
C ASP A 47 5.27 -18.69 1.74
N VAL A 48 5.47 -17.43 2.09
CA VAL A 48 5.71 -17.01 3.48
C VAL A 48 4.37 -16.63 4.12
N PRO A 49 3.88 -17.42 5.11
CA PRO A 49 2.66 -17.08 5.83
C PRO A 49 2.91 -15.99 6.88
N VAL A 50 1.92 -15.15 7.09
CA VAL A 50 1.92 -14.14 8.15
C VAL A 50 0.58 -14.11 8.86
N LEU A 51 0.61 -13.99 10.19
CA LEU A 51 -0.58 -13.73 10.99
C LEU A 51 -0.79 -12.22 11.03
N CYS A 52 -1.90 -11.75 10.46
CA CYS A 52 -2.29 -10.35 10.53
C CYS A 52 -2.88 -9.98 11.90
N ASP A 53 -2.77 -8.71 12.25
CA ASP A 53 -3.25 -8.21 13.55
C ASP A 53 -4.79 -8.14 13.60
N LYS A 54 -5.44 -7.81 12.46
CA LYS A 54 -6.90 -7.65 12.35
C LYS A 54 -7.41 -8.04 10.97
N ASN A 55 -8.70 -8.31 10.89
CA ASN A 55 -9.42 -8.41 9.64
C ASN A 55 -10.11 -7.08 9.31
N VAL A 56 -10.14 -6.70 8.04
CA VAL A 56 -10.71 -5.44 7.55
C VAL A 56 -12.15 -5.22 7.99
N VAL A 57 -12.96 -6.28 8.09
CA VAL A 57 -14.35 -6.20 8.50
C VAL A 57 -14.54 -5.84 9.98
N ASN A 58 -13.48 -5.96 10.78
CA ASN A 58 -13.48 -5.65 12.21
C ASN A 58 -12.81 -4.30 12.51
N CYS A 59 -12.48 -3.51 11.47
CA CYS A 59 -11.81 -2.22 11.61
C CYS A 59 -12.79 -1.07 11.34
N ASP A 60 -12.73 -0.04 12.18
CA ASP A 60 -13.45 1.22 11.95
C ASP A 60 -12.56 2.32 11.38
N PHE A 61 -11.23 2.13 11.44
CA PHE A 61 -10.19 3.02 10.89
C PHE A 61 -10.21 4.45 11.41
N TYR A 62 -10.88 4.73 12.53
CA TYR A 62 -11.02 6.10 13.05
C TYR A 62 -9.67 6.73 13.42
N ASP A 63 -8.70 5.93 13.86
CA ASP A 63 -7.35 6.32 14.26
C ASP A 63 -6.30 6.19 13.13
N ALA A 64 -6.75 5.88 11.92
CA ALA A 64 -5.85 5.69 10.78
C ALA A 64 -5.21 7.00 10.32
N ASP A 65 -3.89 7.06 10.32
CA ASP A 65 -3.12 8.21 9.85
C ASP A 65 -2.42 7.95 8.51
N LEU A 66 -2.15 6.69 8.17
CA LEU A 66 -1.56 6.30 6.91
C LEU A 66 -2.08 4.94 6.45
N VAL A 67 -2.32 4.80 5.15
CA VAL A 67 -2.65 3.53 4.48
C VAL A 67 -1.50 3.13 3.58
N LEU A 68 -1.03 1.89 3.72
CA LEU A 68 0.03 1.33 2.88
C LEU A 68 -0.43 0.05 2.18
N LEU A 69 -0.21 0.01 0.88
CA LEU A 69 -0.60 -1.08 -0.01
C LEU A 69 0.65 -1.73 -0.62
N PRO A 70 1.08 -2.91 -0.15
CA PRO A 70 2.14 -3.66 -0.81
C PRO A 70 1.68 -4.22 -2.15
N GLY A 71 2.63 -4.53 -3.01
CA GLY A 71 2.38 -5.18 -4.29
C GLY A 71 2.32 -6.69 -4.20
N GLY A 72 2.73 -7.33 -5.28
CA GLY A 72 2.56 -8.77 -5.49
C GLY A 72 1.23 -9.10 -6.14
N MET A 73 1.23 -10.17 -6.94
CA MET A 73 0.03 -10.68 -7.60
C MET A 73 -0.23 -12.13 -7.16
N PRO A 74 -1.46 -12.54 -6.89
CA PRO A 74 -2.70 -11.77 -7.07
C PRO A 74 -3.06 -10.81 -5.91
N GLY A 75 -2.19 -10.61 -4.92
CA GLY A 75 -2.47 -9.82 -3.74
C GLY A 75 -3.03 -8.43 -4.05
N ALA A 76 -2.36 -7.65 -4.91
CA ALA A 76 -2.81 -6.31 -5.30
C ALA A 76 -4.18 -6.33 -6.01
N ALA A 77 -4.44 -7.35 -6.84
CA ALA A 77 -5.75 -7.49 -7.49
C ALA A 77 -6.87 -7.80 -6.49
N THR A 78 -6.57 -8.55 -5.43
CA THR A 78 -7.52 -8.84 -4.35
C THR A 78 -7.77 -7.59 -3.51
N LEU A 79 -6.73 -6.82 -3.19
CA LEU A 79 -6.87 -5.53 -2.50
C LEU A 79 -7.75 -4.56 -3.29
N GLU A 80 -7.57 -4.49 -4.61
CA GLU A 80 -8.37 -3.63 -5.50
C GLU A 80 -9.88 -3.91 -5.39
N LYS A 81 -10.24 -5.17 -5.21
CA LYS A 81 -11.65 -5.61 -5.14
C LYS A 81 -12.28 -5.45 -3.76
N CYS A 82 -11.51 -5.13 -2.72
CA CYS A 82 -12.01 -4.98 -1.36
C CYS A 82 -12.79 -3.67 -1.20
N PRO A 83 -14.12 -3.71 -0.96
CA PRO A 83 -14.93 -2.48 -0.89
C PRO A 83 -14.54 -1.59 0.29
N GLU A 84 -14.22 -2.19 1.44
CA GLU A 84 -13.82 -1.47 2.66
C GLU A 84 -12.52 -0.69 2.43
N LEU A 85 -11.55 -1.32 1.78
CA LEU A 85 -10.28 -0.67 1.44
C LEU A 85 -10.49 0.45 0.42
N ARG A 86 -11.28 0.23 -0.60
CA ARG A 86 -11.58 1.26 -1.61
C ARG A 86 -12.21 2.50 -0.97
N LYS A 87 -13.18 2.29 -0.07
CA LYS A 87 -13.83 3.38 0.67
C LYS A 87 -12.81 4.14 1.52
N LEU A 88 -11.95 3.43 2.24
CA LEU A 88 -10.91 4.02 3.07
C LEU A 88 -9.92 4.86 2.25
N VAL A 89 -9.45 4.34 1.13
CA VAL A 89 -8.51 5.06 0.24
C VAL A 89 -9.13 6.34 -0.31
N LEU A 90 -10.41 6.31 -0.72
CA LEU A 90 -11.12 7.49 -1.20
C LEU A 90 -11.31 8.53 -0.09
N ASP A 91 -11.67 8.10 1.13
CA ASP A 91 -11.79 8.98 2.29
C ASP A 91 -10.44 9.65 2.64
N PHE A 92 -9.34 8.89 2.57
CA PHE A 92 -7.99 9.42 2.77
C PHE A 92 -7.61 10.46 1.73
N ALA A 93 -7.92 10.19 0.45
CA ALA A 93 -7.67 11.14 -0.63
C ALA A 93 -8.46 12.44 -0.45
N GLU A 94 -9.74 12.35 -0.09
CA GLU A 94 -10.61 13.51 0.17
C GLU A 94 -10.09 14.36 1.34
N LYS A 95 -9.61 13.70 2.40
CA LYS A 95 -9.07 14.35 3.60
C LYS A 95 -7.59 14.73 3.47
N ASN A 96 -6.98 14.50 2.30
CA ASN A 96 -5.56 14.72 2.05
C ASN A 96 -4.64 13.97 3.05
N LYS A 97 -5.08 12.80 3.52
CA LYS A 97 -4.28 11.93 4.38
C LYS A 97 -3.28 11.09 3.58
N PRO A 98 -2.17 10.66 4.20
CA PRO A 98 -1.13 9.88 3.54
C PRO A 98 -1.59 8.53 2.97
N ILE A 99 -1.23 8.26 1.73
CA ILE A 99 -1.45 6.97 1.05
C ILE A 99 -0.16 6.54 0.41
N ALA A 100 0.26 5.31 0.66
CA ALA A 100 1.47 4.72 0.07
C ALA A 100 1.14 3.41 -0.65
N ALA A 101 1.69 3.23 -1.86
CA ALA A 101 1.49 2.02 -2.66
C ALA A 101 2.75 1.68 -3.45
N ILE A 102 3.10 0.40 -3.52
CA ILE A 102 4.34 -0.03 -4.19
C ILE A 102 4.08 -1.15 -5.20
N CYS A 103 4.89 -1.21 -6.26
CA CYS A 103 4.95 -2.28 -7.24
C CYS A 103 3.68 -2.34 -8.11
N ALA A 104 2.87 -3.38 -7.95
CA ALA A 104 1.57 -3.49 -8.63
C ALA A 104 0.46 -2.64 -7.97
N ALA A 105 0.59 -2.32 -6.69
CA ALA A 105 -0.46 -1.66 -5.91
C ALA A 105 -0.81 -0.23 -6.36
N PRO A 106 0.09 0.58 -6.94
CA PRO A 106 -0.29 1.88 -7.50
C PRO A 106 -1.43 1.82 -8.54
N MET A 107 -1.65 0.66 -9.19
CA MET A 107 -2.81 0.49 -10.09
C MET A 107 -4.15 0.73 -9.36
N ILE A 108 -4.23 0.43 -8.07
CA ILE A 108 -5.43 0.66 -7.26
C ILE A 108 -5.75 2.15 -7.22
N LEU A 109 -4.73 2.97 -6.95
CA LEU A 109 -4.85 4.43 -6.92
C LEU A 109 -5.16 5.00 -8.30
N GLY A 110 -4.51 4.45 -9.34
CA GLY A 110 -4.74 4.85 -10.73
C GLY A 110 -6.18 4.59 -11.17
N LYS A 111 -6.71 3.41 -10.90
CA LYS A 111 -8.10 3.05 -11.23
C LYS A 111 -9.14 3.84 -10.44
N LEU A 112 -8.79 4.34 -9.26
CA LEU A 112 -9.63 5.25 -8.49
C LEU A 112 -9.53 6.72 -8.95
N GLY A 113 -8.69 7.01 -9.95
CA GLY A 113 -8.52 8.36 -10.49
C GLY A 113 -7.66 9.29 -9.63
N LEU A 114 -6.96 8.75 -8.62
CA LEU A 114 -6.21 9.53 -7.64
C LEU A 114 -4.83 9.98 -8.12
N LEU A 115 -4.35 9.44 -9.22
CA LEU A 115 -3.03 9.74 -9.77
C LEU A 115 -3.05 10.72 -10.96
N LYS A 116 -4.21 11.22 -11.37
CA LYS A 116 -4.32 12.19 -12.48
C LYS A 116 -3.55 13.46 -12.17
N GLY A 117 -2.63 13.82 -13.10
CA GLY A 117 -1.80 15.01 -12.97
C GLY A 117 -0.69 14.90 -11.92
N ARG A 118 -0.48 13.72 -11.35
CA ARG A 118 0.57 13.46 -10.35
C ARG A 118 1.75 12.70 -10.94
N LYS A 119 2.93 12.91 -10.37
CA LYS A 119 4.08 12.03 -10.59
C LYS A 119 3.88 10.74 -9.81
N ALA A 120 4.12 9.60 -10.46
CA ALA A 120 3.99 8.30 -9.85
C ALA A 120 4.96 7.29 -10.48
N THR A 121 5.22 6.22 -9.75
CA THR A 121 5.97 5.08 -10.23
C THR A 121 5.24 3.80 -9.87
N CYS A 122 5.55 2.72 -10.57
CA CYS A 122 5.00 1.40 -10.32
C CYS A 122 5.93 0.32 -10.89
N TYR A 123 5.59 -0.93 -10.69
CA TYR A 123 6.31 -2.03 -11.35
C TYR A 123 6.17 -1.93 -12.87
N PRO A 124 7.25 -2.15 -13.64
CA PRO A 124 7.22 -2.11 -15.11
C PRO A 124 6.11 -3.00 -15.69
N GLY A 125 5.27 -2.41 -16.56
CA GLY A 125 4.11 -3.07 -17.16
C GLY A 125 2.78 -2.71 -16.49
N PHE A 126 2.78 -1.99 -15.35
CA PHE A 126 1.57 -1.53 -14.68
C PHE A 126 1.23 -0.06 -14.98
N GLU A 127 2.05 0.65 -15.75
CA GLU A 127 1.87 2.06 -16.08
C GLU A 127 0.53 2.33 -16.76
N GLN A 128 0.03 1.39 -17.54
CA GLN A 128 -1.27 1.48 -18.22
C GLN A 128 -2.46 1.69 -17.26
N TYR A 129 -2.32 1.30 -16.00
CA TYR A 129 -3.36 1.45 -14.97
C TYR A 129 -3.27 2.78 -14.22
N LEU A 130 -2.19 3.53 -14.39
CA LEU A 130 -1.97 4.82 -13.74
C LEU A 130 -2.49 5.95 -14.64
N GLU A 131 -3.79 5.93 -14.95
CA GLU A 131 -4.41 6.85 -15.89
C GLU A 131 -4.17 8.31 -15.51
N GLY A 132 -3.61 9.08 -16.45
CA GLY A 132 -3.35 10.50 -16.29
C GLY A 132 -2.15 10.85 -15.41
N ALA A 133 -1.42 9.86 -14.90
CA ALA A 133 -0.20 10.09 -14.15
C ALA A 133 1.01 10.35 -15.06
N GLU A 134 1.97 11.14 -14.57
CA GLU A 134 3.31 11.19 -15.11
C GLU A 134 4.12 10.03 -14.53
N CYS A 135 4.23 8.92 -15.28
CA CYS A 135 5.00 7.75 -14.85
C CYS A 135 6.49 8.01 -15.03
N THR A 136 7.20 8.19 -13.92
CA THR A 136 8.62 8.61 -13.95
C THR A 136 9.59 7.44 -14.07
N GLY A 137 9.18 6.24 -13.65
CA GLY A 137 10.07 5.07 -13.55
C GLY A 137 11.12 5.18 -12.43
N ALA A 138 11.04 6.20 -11.58
CA ALA A 138 11.92 6.36 -10.43
C ALA A 138 11.70 5.24 -9.39
N PRO A 139 12.68 4.94 -8.53
CA PRO A 139 12.51 3.98 -7.45
C PRO A 139 11.34 4.33 -6.52
N VAL A 140 11.21 5.60 -6.17
CA VAL A 140 10.14 6.15 -5.33
C VAL A 140 9.72 7.52 -5.85
N GLU A 141 8.42 7.79 -5.82
CA GLU A 141 7.84 9.11 -6.07
C GLU A 141 6.98 9.54 -4.89
N ARG A 142 7.16 10.77 -4.46
CA ARG A 142 6.27 11.44 -3.51
C ARG A 142 5.64 12.65 -4.17
N ASP A 143 4.33 12.66 -4.29
CA ASP A 143 3.57 13.78 -4.82
C ASP A 143 2.43 14.14 -3.84
N GLY A 144 2.67 15.21 -3.07
CA GLY A 144 1.76 15.61 -2.00
C GLY A 144 1.62 14.52 -0.92
N ASN A 145 0.40 14.05 -0.74
CA ASN A 145 0.04 13.02 0.24
C ASN A 145 0.15 11.58 -0.31
N ILE A 146 0.58 11.39 -1.54
CA ILE A 146 0.71 10.06 -2.16
C ILE A 146 2.18 9.72 -2.37
N ILE A 147 2.56 8.52 -1.92
CA ILE A 147 3.87 7.92 -2.16
C ILE A 147 3.68 6.65 -3.00
N THR A 148 4.44 6.54 -4.08
CA THR A 148 4.48 5.32 -4.89
C THR A 148 5.89 4.77 -4.97
N GLY A 149 6.02 3.44 -5.02
CA GLY A 149 7.28 2.72 -5.12
C GLY A 149 7.29 1.78 -6.33
N LYS A 150 8.49 1.55 -6.90
CA LYS A 150 8.64 0.79 -8.15
C LYS A 150 8.49 -0.72 -7.95
N GLY A 151 9.08 -1.27 -6.91
CA GLY A 151 9.09 -2.71 -6.70
C GLY A 151 10.00 -3.15 -5.56
N PRO A 152 10.29 -4.47 -5.44
CA PRO A 152 11.02 -5.01 -4.30
C PRO A 152 12.40 -4.37 -4.08
N GLY A 153 13.11 -4.05 -5.17
CA GLY A 153 14.41 -3.41 -5.09
C GLY A 153 14.38 -1.98 -4.50
N ALA A 154 13.22 -1.33 -4.50
CA ALA A 154 13.02 -0.01 -3.93
C ALA A 154 12.33 -0.04 -2.54
N ALA A 155 12.09 -1.21 -1.98
CA ALA A 155 11.28 -1.37 -0.76
C ALA A 155 11.85 -0.59 0.43
N MET A 156 13.16 -0.59 0.62
CA MET A 156 13.82 0.12 1.72
C MET A 156 13.67 1.65 1.56
N GLU A 157 13.98 2.18 0.37
CA GLU A 157 13.83 3.60 0.07
C GLU A 157 12.37 4.05 0.20
N PHE A 158 11.44 3.23 -0.29
CA PHE A 158 10.01 3.47 -0.15
C PHE A 158 9.58 3.54 1.32
N ALA A 159 9.96 2.56 2.13
CA ALA A 159 9.63 2.52 3.56
C ALA A 159 10.20 3.73 4.32
N LEU A 160 11.45 4.12 4.05
CA LEU A 160 12.07 5.30 4.65
C LEU A 160 11.36 6.59 4.23
N THR A 161 10.95 6.70 2.97
CA THR A 161 10.17 7.85 2.47
C THR A 161 8.81 7.95 3.16
N VAL A 162 8.18 6.80 3.46
CA VAL A 162 6.92 6.76 4.22
C VAL A 162 7.13 7.22 5.66
N VAL A 163 8.23 6.81 6.30
CA VAL A 163 8.56 7.26 7.67
C VAL A 163 8.80 8.76 7.74
N ASP A 164 9.36 9.35 6.68
CA ASP A 164 9.67 10.80 6.60
C ASP A 164 8.43 11.67 6.25
N MET A 165 7.25 11.08 6.20
CA MET A 165 6.01 11.77 5.82
C MET A 165 5.30 12.38 7.03
#